data_d4df86e10e87bc1af2772e08e801ac5c
#
_entry.id   d4df86e10e87bc1af2772e08e801ac5c
#
_cell.length_a   1.000
_cell.length_b   1.000
_cell.length_c   1.000
_cell.angle_alpha   90.00
_cell.angle_beta   90.00
_cell.angle_gamma   90.00
#
_symmetry.space_group_name_H-M   'P 1'
#
loop_
_entity.id
_entity.type
_entity.pdbx_description
1 polymer ?
#
loop_
_entity_poly.entity_id
_entity_poly.type
_entity_poly.pdbx_seq_one_letter_code
_entity_poly.pdbx_strand_id
1 'polypeptide(L)'
;MADSTHWSFPAPLQPVAAEVGFDLAHALDAVVRLSSRVPDDGFTAASLGTEREGNGVVIRDDGLIVTIGYLITEADAIWITTNDGRVVQGHPLAYDFTTGMGLVLPLGRLGIAPLTMGSAAKVGVDDDVYVIGHGGRA
;
A
#
# COMPACT_ATOMS: atom_id res chain seq x y z
N MET A 1 29.22 8.87 -1.35
CA MET A 1 27.77 9.09 -1.17
C MET A 1 27.05 8.21 -2.15
N ALA A 2 26.44 7.17 -1.69
CA ALA A 2 25.58 6.37 -2.56
C ALA A 2 24.34 7.20 -2.84
N ASP A 3 24.20 7.59 -4.08
CA ASP A 3 22.99 8.14 -4.64
C ASP A 3 21.89 7.09 -4.40
N SER A 4 20.88 7.44 -3.61
CA SER A 4 19.72 6.58 -3.44
C SER A 4 18.95 6.60 -4.76
N THR A 5 19.44 5.83 -5.71
CA THR A 5 18.75 5.60 -6.97
C THR A 5 17.40 4.99 -6.62
N HIS A 6 16.36 5.78 -6.67
CA HIS A 6 15.00 5.30 -6.63
C HIS A 6 14.85 4.27 -7.74
N TRP A 7 14.77 2.99 -7.35
CA TRP A 7 14.52 1.96 -8.33
C TRP A 7 13.15 2.22 -8.97
N SER A 8 13.09 2.18 -10.26
CA SER A 8 11.86 2.26 -11.02
C SER A 8 11.88 1.21 -12.14
N PHE A 9 10.72 0.77 -12.54
CA PHE A 9 10.62 -0.06 -13.73
C PHE A 9 11.19 0.68 -14.93
N PRO A 10 11.93 -0.01 -15.84
CA PRO A 10 12.40 0.59 -17.07
C PRO A 10 11.26 1.25 -17.84
N ALA A 11 11.49 2.44 -18.37
CA ALA A 11 10.46 3.21 -19.07
C ALA A 11 9.69 2.43 -20.15
N PRO A 12 10.30 1.54 -20.95
CA PRO A 12 9.56 0.74 -21.92
C PRO A 12 8.57 -0.27 -21.33
N LEU A 13 8.71 -0.59 -20.04
CA LEU A 13 7.81 -1.51 -19.31
C LEU A 13 6.74 -0.78 -18.50
N GLN A 14 6.80 0.55 -18.45
CA GLN A 14 5.81 1.35 -17.76
C GLN A 14 4.58 1.57 -18.65
N PRO A 15 3.36 1.56 -18.08
CA PRO A 15 2.18 1.89 -18.84
C PRO A 15 2.21 3.35 -19.28
N VAL A 16 1.72 3.61 -20.49
CA VAL A 16 1.55 4.96 -21.02
C VAL A 16 0.16 5.46 -20.65
N ALA A 17 0.08 6.58 -19.94
CA ALA A 17 -1.17 7.11 -19.41
C ALA A 17 -2.27 7.30 -20.49
N ALA A 18 -1.88 7.65 -21.71
CA ALA A 18 -2.84 7.80 -22.83
C ALA A 18 -3.39 6.47 -23.37
N GLU A 19 -2.76 5.34 -23.05
CA GLU A 19 -3.11 4.01 -23.57
C GLU A 19 -3.89 3.17 -22.55
N VAL A 20 -3.93 3.60 -21.28
CA VAL A 20 -4.72 2.92 -20.26
C VAL A 20 -6.15 3.46 -20.22
N GLY A 21 -7.11 2.59 -19.94
CA GLY A 21 -8.53 2.94 -19.90
C GLY A 21 -9.00 3.59 -18.60
N PHE A 22 -8.10 4.12 -17.78
CA PHE A 22 -8.40 4.74 -16.47
C PHE A 22 -7.41 5.87 -16.16
N ASP A 23 -7.69 6.66 -15.14
CA ASP A 23 -6.77 7.69 -14.66
C ASP A 23 -5.58 7.08 -13.92
N LEU A 24 -4.47 6.92 -14.65
CA LEU A 24 -3.24 6.30 -14.12
C LEU A 24 -2.63 7.12 -12.97
N ALA A 25 -2.62 8.45 -13.08
CA ALA A 25 -2.07 9.31 -12.03
C ALA A 25 -2.86 9.16 -10.72
N HIS A 26 -4.18 9.13 -10.79
CA HIS A 26 -5.04 8.87 -9.63
C HIS A 26 -4.77 7.47 -9.05
N ALA A 27 -4.65 6.44 -9.88
CA ALA A 27 -4.36 5.09 -9.40
C ALA A 27 -3.01 5.01 -8.68
N LEU A 28 -1.98 5.68 -9.19
CA LEU A 28 -0.67 5.75 -8.55
C LEU A 28 -0.73 6.47 -7.20
N ASP A 29 -1.50 7.58 -7.10
CA ASP A 29 -1.63 8.34 -5.86
C ASP A 29 -2.40 7.56 -4.78
N ALA A 30 -3.32 6.70 -5.16
CA ALA A 30 -4.09 5.89 -4.22
C ALA A 30 -3.31 4.72 -3.61
N VAL A 31 -2.15 4.38 -4.17
CA VAL A 31 -1.24 3.38 -3.61
C VAL A 31 -0.24 4.07 -2.70
N VAL A 32 -0.18 3.61 -1.44
CA VAL A 32 0.68 4.18 -0.41
C VAL A 32 1.66 3.12 0.10
N ARG A 33 2.79 3.59 0.63
CA ARG A 33 3.71 2.73 1.38
C ARG A 33 3.26 2.67 2.83
N LEU A 34 3.25 1.47 3.37
CA LEU A 34 3.07 1.25 4.81
C LEU A 34 4.37 0.74 5.40
N SER A 35 4.78 1.34 6.51
CA SER A 35 5.82 0.80 7.36
C SER A 35 5.28 0.68 8.78
N SER A 36 5.61 -0.42 9.44
CA SER A 36 5.14 -0.68 10.79
C SER A 36 6.26 -1.18 11.68
N ARG A 37 6.13 -0.90 12.96
CA ARG A 37 7.01 -1.41 13.99
C ARG A 37 6.21 -2.28 14.95
N VAL A 38 6.79 -3.43 15.26
CA VAL A 38 6.27 -4.40 16.22
C VAL A 38 7.24 -4.46 17.41
N PRO A 39 6.76 -4.48 18.64
CA PRO A 39 7.63 -4.65 19.81
C PRO A 39 8.49 -5.91 19.73
N ASP A 40 9.70 -5.87 20.25
CA ASP A 40 10.64 -7.01 20.23
C ASP A 40 10.10 -8.25 20.94
N ASP A 41 9.23 -8.06 21.92
CA ASP A 41 8.54 -9.12 22.67
C ASP A 41 7.20 -9.54 22.03
N GLY A 42 6.87 -8.99 20.87
CA GLY A 42 5.69 -9.37 20.11
C GLY A 42 5.74 -10.84 19.69
N PHE A 43 4.59 -11.51 19.74
CA PHE A 43 4.47 -12.93 19.46
C PHE A 43 4.98 -13.31 18.06
N THR A 44 4.78 -12.43 17.08
CA THR A 44 5.23 -12.62 15.69
C THR A 44 6.57 -11.97 15.37
N ALA A 45 7.19 -11.28 16.33
CA ALA A 45 8.44 -10.55 16.10
C ALA A 45 9.60 -11.46 15.64
N ALA A 46 9.73 -12.63 16.25
CA ALA A 46 10.79 -13.58 15.93
C ALA A 46 10.65 -14.20 14.53
N SER A 47 9.43 -14.35 14.02
CA SER A 47 9.15 -14.99 12.73
C SER A 47 8.96 -14.01 11.58
N LEU A 48 8.37 -12.85 11.83
CA LEU A 48 8.01 -11.87 10.82
C LEU A 48 8.83 -10.56 10.90
N GLY A 49 9.69 -10.44 11.91
CA GLY A 49 10.49 -9.26 12.15
C GLY A 49 9.72 -8.14 12.89
N THR A 50 10.48 -7.17 13.38
CA THR A 50 9.98 -6.02 14.14
C THR A 50 9.73 -4.79 13.28
N GLU A 51 10.37 -4.70 12.13
CA GLU A 51 10.13 -3.68 11.11
C GLU A 51 9.57 -4.32 9.86
N ARG A 52 8.40 -3.85 9.42
CA ARG A 52 7.69 -4.41 8.28
C ARG A 52 7.34 -3.31 7.30
N GLU A 53 7.48 -3.59 6.02
CA GLU A 53 7.16 -2.66 4.95
C GLU A 53 6.33 -3.35 3.88
N GLY A 54 5.43 -2.59 3.28
CA GLY A 54 4.60 -3.05 2.17
C GLY A 54 3.74 -1.94 1.61
N ASN A 55 2.74 -2.32 0.86
CA ASN A 55 1.84 -1.39 0.20
C ASN A 55 0.44 -1.44 0.80
N GLY A 56 -0.27 -0.35 0.64
CA GLY A 56 -1.69 -0.26 0.91
C GLY A 56 -2.40 0.52 -0.18
N VAL A 57 -3.70 0.38 -0.25
CA VAL A 57 -4.54 1.07 -1.22
C VAL A 57 -5.62 1.84 -0.48
N VAL A 58 -5.76 3.12 -0.79
CA VAL A 58 -6.85 3.96 -0.26
C VAL A 58 -8.14 3.58 -0.96
N ILE A 59 -9.15 3.15 -0.19
CA ILE A 59 -10.41 2.62 -0.71
C ILE A 59 -11.66 3.41 -0.29
N ARG A 60 -11.48 4.45 0.55
CA ARG A 60 -12.60 5.26 1.07
C ARG A 60 -12.16 6.71 1.29
N ASP A 61 -13.10 7.64 1.22
CA ASP A 61 -12.85 9.09 1.30
C ASP A 61 -12.23 9.56 2.62
N ASP A 62 -12.43 8.82 3.72
CA ASP A 62 -11.82 9.10 5.02
C ASP A 62 -10.36 8.60 5.11
N GLY A 63 -9.83 8.08 4.01
CA GLY A 63 -8.47 7.58 3.93
C GLY A 63 -8.31 6.12 4.35
N LEU A 64 -9.39 5.36 4.52
CA LEU A 64 -9.30 3.94 4.85
C LEU A 64 -8.44 3.20 3.82
N ILE A 65 -7.47 2.44 4.34
CA ILE A 65 -6.50 1.70 3.55
C ILE A 65 -6.71 0.21 3.74
N VAL A 66 -6.76 -0.54 2.64
CA VAL A 66 -6.63 -2.00 2.66
C VAL A 66 -5.18 -2.39 2.41
N THR A 67 -4.72 -3.37 3.17
CA THR A 67 -3.36 -3.90 3.09
C THR A 67 -3.34 -5.39 3.43
N ILE A 68 -2.16 -5.99 3.41
CA ILE A 68 -1.97 -7.35 3.91
C ILE A 68 -1.84 -7.34 5.45
N GLY A 69 -2.53 -8.25 6.11
CA GLY A 69 -2.69 -8.23 7.56
C GLY A 69 -1.39 -8.37 8.36
N TYR A 70 -0.38 -9.07 7.83
CA TYR A 70 0.88 -9.23 8.56
C TYR A 70 1.58 -7.90 8.86
N LEU A 71 1.35 -6.86 8.04
CA LEU A 71 1.92 -5.53 8.25
C LEU A 71 1.40 -4.85 9.52
N ILE A 72 0.18 -5.20 9.94
CA ILE A 72 -0.47 -4.54 11.08
C ILE A 72 -0.56 -5.43 12.33
N THR A 73 -0.25 -6.71 12.20
CA THR A 73 -0.30 -7.65 13.32
C THR A 73 0.70 -7.25 14.40
N GLU A 74 0.20 -7.02 15.62
CA GLU A 74 0.98 -6.57 16.78
C GLU A 74 1.74 -5.24 16.59
N ALA A 75 1.44 -4.47 15.55
CA ALA A 75 2.10 -3.19 15.31
C ALA A 75 1.72 -2.16 16.38
N ASP A 76 2.73 -1.60 17.03
CA ASP A 76 2.57 -0.47 17.96
C ASP A 76 2.66 0.89 17.26
N ALA A 77 3.21 0.92 16.06
CA ALA A 77 3.30 2.11 15.22
C ALA A 77 3.15 1.74 13.74
N ILE A 78 2.38 2.54 13.02
CA ILE A 78 2.19 2.42 11.57
C ILE A 78 2.35 3.80 10.96
N TRP A 79 3.16 3.88 9.90
CA TRP A 79 3.34 5.09 9.10
C TRP A 79 2.88 4.84 7.67
N ILE A 80 2.15 5.80 7.16
CA ILE A 80 1.61 5.83 5.79
C ILE A 80 2.42 6.88 5.04
N THR A 81 3.13 6.47 3.99
CA THR A 81 3.85 7.39 3.11
C THR A 81 3.09 7.49 1.79
N THR A 82 2.68 8.70 1.45
CA THR A 82 1.94 9.01 0.23
C THR A 82 2.89 9.14 -0.97
N ASN A 83 2.35 9.09 -2.18
CA ASN A 83 3.13 9.20 -3.41
C ASN A 83 3.88 10.54 -3.53
N ASP A 84 3.35 11.63 -2.96
CA ASP A 84 4.01 12.93 -2.88
C ASP A 84 4.99 13.06 -1.69
N GLY A 85 5.24 11.98 -0.96
CA GLY A 85 6.26 11.92 0.09
C GLY A 85 5.81 12.36 1.48
N ARG A 86 4.54 12.70 1.69
CA ARG A 86 4.02 13.01 3.03
C ARG A 86 3.95 11.75 3.87
N VAL A 87 4.22 11.87 5.15
CA VAL A 87 4.13 10.77 6.11
C VAL A 87 3.04 11.08 7.12
N VAL A 88 2.09 10.17 7.26
CA VAL A 88 0.97 10.27 8.20
C VAL A 88 0.95 9.02 9.06
N GLN A 89 0.77 9.19 10.37
CA GLN A 89 0.61 8.06 11.27
C GLN A 89 -0.76 7.42 11.06
N GLY A 90 -0.80 6.09 11.09
CA GLY A 90 -2.03 5.31 11.03
C GLY A 90 -2.20 4.39 12.23
N HIS A 91 -3.36 3.79 12.34
CA HIS A 91 -3.61 2.74 13.33
C HIS A 91 -4.35 1.57 12.69
N PRO A 92 -4.12 0.35 13.19
CA PRO A 92 -4.83 -0.82 12.70
C PRO A 92 -6.30 -0.74 13.10
N LEU A 93 -7.18 -0.92 12.13
CA LEU A 93 -8.63 -0.87 12.36
C LEU A 93 -9.23 -2.28 12.48
N ALA A 94 -8.83 -3.17 11.57
CA ALA A 94 -9.36 -4.52 11.53
C ALA A 94 -8.39 -5.47 10.82
N TYR A 95 -8.53 -6.75 11.13
CA TYR A 95 -7.83 -7.86 10.48
C TYR A 95 -8.83 -8.96 10.16
N ASP A 96 -8.85 -9.42 8.93
CA ASP A 96 -9.65 -10.58 8.52
C ASP A 96 -8.75 -11.81 8.39
N PHE A 97 -8.88 -12.72 9.32
CA PHE A 97 -8.08 -13.96 9.35
C PHE A 97 -8.41 -14.94 8.21
N THR A 98 -9.59 -14.81 7.61
CA THR A 98 -9.99 -15.67 6.48
C THR A 98 -9.28 -15.28 5.20
N THR A 99 -9.21 -14.00 4.89
CA THR A 99 -8.58 -13.47 3.68
C THR A 99 -7.14 -13.05 3.86
N GLY A 100 -6.70 -12.81 5.10
CA GLY A 100 -5.41 -12.23 5.42
C GLY A 100 -5.32 -10.72 5.17
N MET A 101 -6.44 -10.08 4.90
CA MET A 101 -6.50 -8.62 4.67
C MET A 101 -6.50 -7.87 5.98
N GLY A 102 -5.91 -6.68 5.97
CA GLY A 102 -5.93 -5.73 7.08
C GLY A 102 -6.46 -4.37 6.65
N LEU A 103 -7.02 -3.64 7.61
CA LEU A 103 -7.47 -2.27 7.40
C LEU A 103 -6.70 -1.33 8.32
N VAL A 104 -6.25 -0.22 7.74
CA VAL A 104 -5.56 0.86 8.44
C VAL A 104 -6.32 2.16 8.24
N LEU A 105 -6.50 2.90 9.31
CA LEU A 105 -7.09 4.23 9.26
C LEU A 105 -6.02 5.28 9.60
N PRO A 106 -5.84 6.32 8.78
CA PRO A 106 -4.91 7.40 9.09
C PRO A 106 -5.40 8.21 10.29
N LEU A 107 -4.49 8.65 11.13
CA LEU A 107 -4.77 9.57 12.25
C LEU A 107 -4.85 11.03 11.79
N GLY A 108 -4.36 11.31 10.58
CA GLY A 108 -4.43 12.62 9.94
C GLY A 108 -5.10 12.51 8.57
N ARG A 109 -5.34 13.66 7.95
CA ARG A 109 -5.97 13.71 6.63
C ARG A 109 -4.95 13.34 5.55
N LEU A 110 -5.25 12.33 4.73
CA LEU A 110 -4.42 11.98 3.56
C LEU A 110 -4.69 12.89 2.36
N GLY A 111 -5.92 13.31 2.15
CA GLY A 111 -6.30 14.11 0.99
C GLY A 111 -6.13 13.36 -0.35
N ILE A 112 -6.27 12.05 -0.33
CA ILE A 112 -6.13 11.18 -1.51
C ILE A 112 -7.52 10.67 -1.88
N ALA A 113 -7.90 10.81 -3.15
CA ALA A 113 -9.11 10.21 -3.67
C ALA A 113 -8.97 8.68 -3.71
N PRO A 114 -9.96 7.93 -3.18
CA PRO A 114 -9.88 6.48 -3.14
C PRO A 114 -9.99 5.86 -4.52
N LEU A 115 -9.40 4.67 -4.70
CA LEU A 115 -9.69 3.83 -5.84
C LEU A 115 -11.10 3.27 -5.74
N THR A 116 -11.79 3.24 -6.88
CA THR A 116 -13.09 2.59 -7.00
C THR A 116 -12.91 1.08 -6.90
N MET A 117 -13.68 0.47 -6.01
CA MET A 117 -13.69 -0.99 -5.89
C MET A 117 -14.50 -1.61 -7.03
N GLY A 118 -13.91 -2.61 -7.65
CA GLY A 118 -14.54 -3.39 -8.71
C GLY A 118 -14.96 -4.78 -8.23
N SER A 119 -15.30 -5.64 -9.19
CA SER A 119 -15.64 -7.03 -8.93
C SER A 119 -14.64 -7.95 -9.65
N ALA A 120 -14.01 -8.85 -8.90
CA ALA A 120 -13.12 -9.87 -9.45
C ALA A 120 -13.83 -10.81 -10.44
N ALA A 121 -15.15 -10.95 -10.35
CA ALA A 121 -15.93 -11.76 -11.28
C ALA A 121 -15.93 -11.21 -12.71
N LYS A 122 -15.53 -9.95 -12.90
CA LYS A 122 -15.42 -9.31 -14.22
C LYS A 122 -14.04 -9.47 -14.86
N VAL A 123 -13.09 -10.07 -14.15
CA VAL A 123 -11.72 -10.27 -14.61
C VAL A 123 -11.55 -11.74 -15.00
N GLY A 124 -11.13 -11.97 -16.24
CA GLY A 124 -10.91 -13.31 -16.81
C GLY A 124 -9.43 -13.62 -16.98
N VAL A 125 -9.18 -14.87 -17.38
CA VAL A 125 -7.86 -15.30 -17.83
C VAL A 125 -7.52 -14.55 -19.13
N ASP A 126 -6.26 -14.14 -19.25
CA ASP A 126 -5.70 -13.36 -20.36
C ASP A 126 -6.12 -11.87 -20.41
N ASP A 127 -6.85 -11.38 -19.41
CA ASP A 127 -7.08 -9.94 -19.27
C ASP A 127 -5.79 -9.22 -18.85
N ASP A 128 -5.56 -8.05 -19.43
CA ASP A 128 -4.45 -7.18 -19.03
C ASP A 128 -4.68 -6.61 -17.64
N VAL A 129 -3.64 -6.65 -16.83
CA VAL A 129 -3.63 -6.08 -15.47
C VAL A 129 -2.42 -5.20 -15.25
N TYR A 130 -2.57 -4.20 -14.38
CA TYR A 130 -1.49 -3.32 -13.98
C TYR A 130 -1.14 -3.59 -12.52
N VAL A 131 0.13 -3.80 -12.26
CA VAL A 131 0.65 -4.00 -10.90
C VAL A 131 1.29 -2.70 -10.44
N ILE A 132 0.80 -2.16 -9.34
CA ILE A 132 1.27 -0.90 -8.78
C ILE A 132 1.81 -1.14 -7.38
N GLY A 133 3.01 -0.65 -7.12
CA GLY A 133 3.63 -0.63 -5.81
C GLY A 133 4.26 0.73 -5.53
N HIS A 134 4.32 1.11 -4.26
CA HIS A 134 4.95 2.35 -3.82
C HIS A 134 6.36 2.06 -3.34
N GLY A 135 7.32 2.45 -4.16
CA GLY A 135 8.74 2.30 -3.86
C GLY A 135 9.21 0.84 -3.89
N GLY A 136 10.46 0.68 -4.02
CA GLY A 136 11.18 -0.55 -3.85
C GLY A 136 12.57 -0.19 -3.40
N ARG A 137 13.16 -1.00 -2.55
CA ARG A 137 14.60 -0.93 -2.33
C ARG A 137 15.25 -1.82 -3.40
N ALA A 138 16.23 -1.25 -4.10
CA ALA A 138 17.16 -2.06 -4.88
C ALA A 138 18.02 -2.89 -3.93
#